data_08a86a04dc38f9e5dcafb53a842e8d16
#
_entry.id   08a86a04dc38f9e5dcafb53a842e8d16
#
_cell.length_a   1.000
_cell.length_b   1.000
_cell.length_c   1.000
_cell.angle_alpha   90.00
_cell.angle_beta   90.00
_cell.angle_gamma   90.00
#
_symmetry.space_group_name_H-M   'P 1'
#
loop_
_entity.id
_entity.type
_entity.pdbx_description
1 polymer ?
#
loop_
_entity_poly.entity_id
_entity_poly.type
_entity_poly.pdbx_seq_one_letter_code
_entity_poly.pdbx_strand_id
1 'polypeptide(L)'
;WHQRLLMMPYTWRSVGGDRPFNMLISSHRDGEIISRTIAYFGPKTIAGSTGKDKGGAAALRQILKVLKAGEVVGMTPDGPRGPRMRASDGIIQAARMANVPIFPLTYSASNRKVLGSWDRFILPLPFSRGVFHWGDPIHVDRKLDTVGIEAKRLELENSLTKLTQETDTGLGLKAIPPAGIDELPKQKRSAIAAGGNR
;
A
#
# COMPACT_ATOMS: atom_id res chain seq x y z
N TRP A 1 -3.87 0.66 -1.61
CA TRP A 1 -4.07 1.50 -0.42
C TRP A 1 -4.56 0.69 0.77
N HIS A 2 -4.34 1.16 1.99
CA HIS A 2 -4.73 0.49 3.24
C HIS A 2 -6.23 0.14 3.28
N GLN A 3 -7.08 1.02 2.82
CA GLN A 3 -8.54 0.82 2.76
C GLN A 3 -9.00 -0.41 1.97
N ARG A 4 -8.13 -1.03 1.16
CA ARG A 4 -8.48 -2.15 0.25
C ARG A 4 -7.77 -3.44 0.57
N LEU A 5 -7.21 -3.55 1.78
CA LEU A 5 -6.39 -4.71 2.18
C LEU A 5 -7.15 -6.01 2.32
N LEU A 6 -8.44 -5.97 2.65
CA LEU A 6 -9.18 -7.14 3.12
C LEU A 6 -9.10 -8.33 2.15
N MET A 7 -9.18 -8.07 0.84
CA MET A 7 -9.21 -9.13 -0.18
C MET A 7 -7.85 -9.40 -0.83
N MET A 8 -6.80 -8.66 -0.48
CA MET A 8 -5.47 -8.83 -1.09
C MET A 8 -4.86 -10.21 -0.90
N PRO A 9 -4.98 -10.88 0.26
CA PRO A 9 -4.48 -12.25 0.44
C PRO A 9 -5.12 -13.26 -0.51
N TYR A 10 -6.42 -13.09 -0.80
CA TYR A 10 -7.14 -13.95 -1.75
C TYR A 10 -6.59 -13.82 -3.18
N THR A 11 -6.26 -12.60 -3.60
CA THR A 11 -5.69 -12.37 -4.93
C THR A 11 -4.41 -13.16 -5.14
N TRP A 12 -3.53 -13.17 -4.15
CA TRP A 12 -2.27 -13.88 -4.28
C TRP A 12 -2.46 -15.37 -4.47
N ARG A 13 -3.38 -15.97 -3.70
CA ARG A 13 -3.74 -17.39 -3.85
C ARG A 13 -4.24 -17.72 -5.27
N SER A 14 -4.88 -16.75 -5.94
CA SER A 14 -5.49 -16.96 -7.26
C SER A 14 -4.51 -16.76 -8.43
N VAL A 15 -3.52 -15.87 -8.28
CA VAL A 15 -2.66 -15.43 -9.41
C VAL A 15 -1.16 -15.47 -9.10
N GLY A 16 -0.77 -15.66 -7.84
CA GLY A 16 0.62 -15.50 -7.39
C GLY A 16 1.55 -16.67 -7.74
N GLY A 17 1.04 -17.77 -8.24
CA GLY A 17 1.85 -18.98 -8.50
C GLY A 17 2.52 -19.52 -7.23
N ASP A 18 3.69 -20.15 -7.40
CA ASP A 18 4.41 -20.81 -6.31
C ASP A 18 5.34 -19.87 -5.52
N ARG A 19 5.35 -18.57 -5.82
CA ARG A 19 6.22 -17.62 -5.11
C ARG A 19 5.64 -17.28 -3.74
N PRO A 20 6.43 -17.39 -2.66
CA PRO A 20 5.97 -16.97 -1.34
C PRO A 20 5.63 -15.47 -1.32
N PHE A 21 4.51 -15.13 -0.69
CA PHE A 21 4.03 -13.78 -0.52
C PHE A 21 4.09 -13.37 0.94
N ASN A 22 4.68 -12.22 1.20
CA ASN A 22 4.85 -11.65 2.53
C ASN A 22 4.10 -10.32 2.63
N MET A 23 3.23 -10.15 3.62
CA MET A 23 2.58 -8.87 3.88
C MET A 23 3.27 -8.12 5.01
N LEU A 24 3.59 -6.85 4.78
CA LEU A 24 4.03 -5.95 5.84
C LEU A 24 2.82 -5.55 6.69
N ILE A 25 2.82 -5.95 7.95
CA ILE A 25 1.73 -5.70 8.91
C ILE A 25 2.28 -4.99 10.14
N SER A 26 1.44 -4.12 10.74
CA SER A 26 1.79 -3.47 11.99
C SER A 26 2.07 -4.47 13.11
N SER A 27 3.07 -4.20 13.95
CA SER A 27 3.41 -5.00 15.12
C SER A 27 2.46 -4.81 16.31
N HIS A 28 1.37 -4.04 16.17
CA HIS A 28 0.36 -3.87 17.21
C HIS A 28 -0.57 -5.08 17.29
N ARG A 29 -1.33 -5.17 18.40
CA ARG A 29 -2.26 -6.29 18.70
C ARG A 29 -3.21 -6.61 17.55
N ASP A 30 -3.74 -5.60 16.88
CA ASP A 30 -4.64 -5.77 15.72
C ASP A 30 -3.91 -6.43 14.54
N GLY A 31 -2.62 -6.09 14.36
CA GLY A 31 -1.77 -6.71 13.35
C GLY A 31 -1.53 -8.21 13.59
N GLU A 32 -1.50 -8.66 14.85
CA GLU A 32 -1.38 -10.08 15.15
C GLU A 32 -2.62 -10.88 14.74
N ILE A 33 -3.82 -10.32 14.98
CA ILE A 33 -5.09 -10.92 14.54
C ILE A 33 -5.11 -11.03 13.02
N ILE A 34 -4.77 -9.95 12.33
CA ILE A 34 -4.70 -9.93 10.86
C ILE A 34 -3.69 -10.95 10.36
N SER A 35 -2.49 -11.01 10.97
CA SER A 35 -1.44 -11.96 10.61
C SER A 35 -1.91 -13.41 10.69
N ARG A 36 -2.56 -13.79 11.79
CA ARG A 36 -3.13 -15.13 11.97
C ARG A 36 -4.22 -15.42 10.94
N THR A 37 -5.07 -14.45 10.65
CA THR A 37 -6.17 -14.61 9.68
C THR A 37 -5.65 -14.82 8.26
N ILE A 38 -4.70 -14.01 7.81
CA ILE A 38 -4.18 -14.12 6.43
C ILE A 38 -3.31 -15.36 6.21
N ALA A 39 -2.73 -15.93 7.28
CA ALA A 39 -1.97 -17.16 7.19
C ALA A 39 -2.81 -18.34 6.63
N TYR A 40 -4.10 -18.36 6.87
CA TYR A 40 -5.02 -19.33 6.25
C TYR A 40 -5.08 -19.24 4.73
N PHE A 41 -4.74 -18.08 4.16
CA PHE A 41 -4.70 -17.87 2.70
C PHE A 41 -3.31 -18.09 2.11
N GLY A 42 -2.33 -18.47 2.93
CA GLY A 42 -0.95 -18.76 2.51
C GLY A 42 0.07 -17.64 2.64
N PRO A 43 -0.28 -16.32 2.67
CA PRO A 43 0.71 -15.28 2.89
C PRO A 43 1.42 -15.41 4.24
N LYS A 44 2.72 -15.14 4.22
CA LYS A 44 3.52 -14.89 5.42
C LYS A 44 3.41 -13.43 5.84
N THR A 45 3.85 -13.08 7.03
CA THR A 45 3.83 -11.70 7.52
C THR A 45 5.21 -11.23 7.95
N ILE A 46 5.49 -9.96 7.64
CA ILE A 46 6.63 -9.22 8.17
C ILE A 46 6.08 -8.21 9.17
N ALA A 47 6.44 -8.35 10.43
CA ALA A 47 6.06 -7.39 11.46
C ALA A 47 6.89 -6.11 11.31
N GLY A 48 6.24 -4.96 11.17
CA GLY A 48 6.91 -3.68 11.00
C GLY A 48 6.16 -2.54 11.67
N SER A 49 6.88 -1.51 12.10
CA SER A 49 6.32 -0.23 12.46
C SER A 49 6.75 0.84 11.45
N THR A 50 5.86 1.74 11.09
CA THR A 50 6.14 2.88 10.19
C THR A 50 6.81 4.06 10.92
N GLY A 51 7.35 3.86 12.14
CA GLY A 51 8.03 4.87 12.91
C GLY A 51 9.53 4.93 12.59
N LYS A 52 10.17 6.07 12.92
CA LYS A 52 11.65 6.24 12.90
C LYS A 52 12.36 5.36 13.94
N ASP A 53 11.62 4.54 14.67
CA ASP A 53 12.11 3.68 15.73
C ASP A 53 12.77 2.41 15.19
N LYS A 54 13.50 1.69 16.07
CA LYS A 54 14.25 0.46 15.78
C LYS A 54 13.45 -0.61 14.99
N GLY A 55 12.11 -0.60 15.08
CA GLY A 55 11.21 -1.51 14.35
C GLY A 55 11.18 -1.31 12.84
N GLY A 56 11.28 -0.07 12.33
CA GLY A 56 11.28 0.22 10.89
C GLY A 56 12.52 -0.32 10.17
N ALA A 57 13.69 -0.17 10.78
CA ALA A 57 14.94 -0.69 10.22
C ALA A 57 14.99 -2.23 10.23
N ALA A 58 14.41 -2.88 11.24
CA ALA A 58 14.31 -4.33 11.30
C ALA A 58 13.37 -4.87 10.21
N ALA A 59 12.20 -4.24 10.03
CA ALA A 59 11.25 -4.58 8.98
C ALA A 59 11.87 -4.41 7.58
N LEU A 60 12.58 -3.30 7.33
CA LEU A 60 13.27 -3.08 6.05
C LEU A 60 14.32 -4.17 5.77
N ARG A 61 15.13 -4.55 6.76
CA ARG A 61 16.09 -5.65 6.61
C ARG A 61 15.41 -6.96 6.22
N GLN A 62 14.27 -7.27 6.86
CA GLN A 62 13.51 -8.47 6.54
C GLN A 62 12.88 -8.41 5.16
N ILE A 63 12.32 -7.27 4.76
CA ILE A 63 11.82 -7.01 3.40
C ILE A 63 12.91 -7.27 2.37
N LEU A 64 14.09 -6.68 2.57
CA LEU A 64 15.21 -6.86 1.64
C LEU A 64 15.69 -8.31 1.57
N LYS A 65 15.66 -9.03 2.69
CA LYS A 65 16.03 -10.46 2.73
C LYS A 65 15.09 -11.30 1.87
N VAL A 66 13.77 -11.13 2.02
CA VAL A 66 12.78 -11.92 1.26
C VAL A 66 12.72 -11.53 -0.20
N LEU A 67 12.87 -10.23 -0.53
CA LEU A 67 12.94 -9.78 -1.93
C LEU A 67 14.18 -10.33 -2.66
N LYS A 68 15.36 -10.39 -1.98
CA LYS A 68 16.57 -11.01 -2.53
C LYS A 68 16.43 -12.53 -2.71
N ALA A 69 15.58 -13.19 -1.94
CA ALA A 69 15.25 -14.60 -2.11
C ALA A 69 14.25 -14.86 -3.26
N GLY A 70 13.83 -13.82 -4.01
CA GLY A 70 12.85 -13.94 -5.09
C GLY A 70 11.40 -14.03 -4.62
N GLU A 71 11.15 -13.82 -3.32
CA GLU A 71 9.80 -13.77 -2.76
C GLU A 71 9.15 -12.41 -3.03
N VAL A 72 7.84 -12.31 -2.83
CA VAL A 72 7.06 -11.09 -3.06
C VAL A 72 6.68 -10.44 -1.73
N VAL A 73 6.66 -9.10 -1.70
CA VAL A 73 6.26 -8.32 -0.53
C VAL A 73 5.10 -7.40 -0.88
N GLY A 74 3.98 -7.55 -0.16
CA GLY A 74 2.85 -6.64 -0.20
C GLY A 74 2.99 -5.54 0.85
N MET A 75 2.83 -4.29 0.41
CA MET A 75 2.90 -3.11 1.28
C MET A 75 1.77 -2.14 0.96
N THR A 76 1.24 -1.48 1.97
CA THR A 76 0.33 -0.35 1.80
C THR A 76 1.11 0.95 1.84
N PRO A 77 1.15 1.73 0.75
CA PRO A 77 1.98 2.93 0.68
C PRO A 77 1.62 4.00 1.71
N ASP A 78 0.34 4.11 2.07
CA ASP A 78 -0.18 5.06 3.05
C ASP A 78 0.00 4.58 4.51
N GLY A 79 0.37 3.32 4.71
CA GLY A 79 0.61 2.75 6.03
C GLY A 79 -0.62 2.74 6.94
N PRO A 80 -0.47 2.27 8.19
CA PRO A 80 -1.61 2.10 9.12
C PRO A 80 -2.11 3.41 9.74
N ARG A 81 -1.39 4.52 9.58
CA ARG A 81 -1.73 5.83 10.16
C ARG A 81 -2.08 6.88 9.11
N GLY A 82 -1.99 6.53 7.83
CA GLY A 82 -2.26 7.45 6.74
C GLY A 82 -1.24 8.59 6.58
N PRO A 83 -1.65 9.65 5.95
CA PRO A 83 -3.01 10.01 5.49
C PRO A 83 -3.54 9.13 4.36
N ARG A 84 -4.86 9.02 4.26
CA ARG A 84 -5.55 8.20 3.24
C ARG A 84 -5.05 8.51 1.83
N MET A 85 -4.62 7.45 1.13
CA MET A 85 -4.15 7.52 -0.26
C MET A 85 -3.01 8.54 -0.47
N ARG A 86 -2.10 8.64 0.51
CA ARG A 86 -0.86 9.43 0.43
C ARG A 86 0.32 8.51 0.65
N ALA A 87 1.09 8.28 -0.39
CA ALA A 87 2.21 7.35 -0.32
C ALA A 87 3.36 7.91 0.54
N SER A 88 3.99 7.00 1.29
CA SER A 88 5.28 7.24 1.94
C SER A 88 6.43 6.75 1.05
N ASP A 89 7.64 7.21 1.31
CA ASP A 89 8.83 6.82 0.54
C ASP A 89 9.35 5.41 0.88
N GLY A 90 8.85 4.79 1.94
CA GLY A 90 9.34 3.48 2.40
C GLY A 90 9.33 2.37 1.35
N ILE A 91 8.26 2.33 0.52
CA ILE A 91 8.17 1.34 -0.57
C ILE A 91 9.16 1.64 -1.70
N ILE A 92 9.41 2.92 -2.00
CA ILE A 92 10.40 3.36 -3.00
C ILE A 92 11.80 2.98 -2.55
N GLN A 93 12.12 3.22 -1.27
CA GLN A 93 13.41 2.85 -0.68
C GLN A 93 13.63 1.33 -0.71
N ALA A 94 12.63 0.54 -0.35
CA ALA A 94 12.70 -0.91 -0.39
C ALA A 94 12.95 -1.43 -1.82
N ALA A 95 12.18 -0.94 -2.80
CA ALA A 95 12.32 -1.31 -4.21
C ALA A 95 13.69 -0.92 -4.78
N ARG A 96 14.17 0.31 -4.48
CA ARG A 96 15.48 0.81 -4.87
C ARG A 96 16.61 -0.07 -4.34
N MET A 97 16.57 -0.39 -3.04
CA MET A 97 17.63 -1.18 -2.37
C MET A 97 17.63 -2.65 -2.83
N ALA A 98 16.45 -3.22 -3.08
CA ALA A 98 16.31 -4.59 -3.58
C ALA A 98 16.47 -4.70 -5.10
N ASN A 99 16.39 -3.58 -5.85
CA ASN A 99 16.38 -3.53 -7.32
C ASN A 99 15.26 -4.36 -7.93
N VAL A 100 14.05 -4.16 -7.44
CA VAL A 100 12.84 -4.83 -7.91
C VAL A 100 11.78 -3.82 -8.32
N PRO A 101 10.90 -4.13 -9.30
CA PRO A 101 9.80 -3.25 -9.66
C PRO A 101 8.70 -3.22 -8.59
N ILE A 102 7.93 -2.14 -8.60
CA ILE A 102 6.71 -1.99 -7.80
C ILE A 102 5.51 -2.19 -8.73
N PHE A 103 4.61 -3.10 -8.39
CA PHE A 103 3.35 -3.30 -9.10
C PHE A 103 2.21 -2.66 -8.31
N PRO A 104 1.61 -1.55 -8.80
CA PRO A 104 0.40 -1.01 -8.22
C PRO A 104 -0.74 -2.03 -8.32
N LEU A 105 -1.42 -2.28 -7.21
CA LEU A 105 -2.55 -3.20 -7.15
C LEU A 105 -3.67 -2.59 -6.35
N THR A 106 -4.89 -2.65 -6.87
CA THR A 106 -6.09 -2.23 -6.17
C THR A 106 -7.19 -3.30 -6.23
N TYR A 107 -8.20 -3.12 -5.39
CA TYR A 107 -9.38 -3.97 -5.33
C TYR A 107 -10.63 -3.10 -5.16
N SER A 108 -11.74 -3.50 -5.77
CA SER A 108 -13.07 -2.94 -5.49
C SER A 108 -14.14 -4.02 -5.56
N ALA A 109 -15.30 -3.74 -4.95
CA ALA A 109 -16.45 -4.62 -4.96
C ALA A 109 -17.72 -3.85 -5.31
N SER A 110 -18.58 -4.44 -6.17
CA SER A 110 -19.82 -3.81 -6.66
C SER A 110 -20.82 -3.52 -5.54
N ASN A 111 -20.84 -4.35 -4.49
CA ASN A 111 -21.62 -4.11 -3.29
C ASN A 111 -20.67 -4.07 -2.09
N ARG A 112 -20.54 -2.89 -1.47
CA ARG A 112 -19.58 -2.65 -0.39
C ARG A 112 -20.10 -1.64 0.61
N LYS A 113 -19.64 -1.77 1.86
CA LYS A 113 -19.79 -0.72 2.89
C LYS A 113 -18.47 0.03 3.02
N VAL A 114 -18.52 1.35 2.94
CA VAL A 114 -17.39 2.23 3.25
C VAL A 114 -17.51 2.65 4.70
N LEU A 115 -16.51 2.33 5.51
CA LEU A 115 -16.51 2.65 6.94
C LEU A 115 -16.13 4.11 7.19
N GLY A 116 -16.51 4.63 8.37
CA GLY A 116 -16.16 5.99 8.82
C GLY A 116 -14.71 6.14 9.33
N SER A 117 -13.84 5.13 9.15
CA SER A 117 -12.43 5.17 9.56
C SER A 117 -11.62 6.22 8.77
N TRP A 118 -10.42 6.57 9.26
CA TRP A 118 -9.52 7.54 8.62
C TRP A 118 -9.20 7.19 7.16
N ASP A 119 -9.08 5.89 6.86
CA ASP A 119 -8.78 5.35 5.53
C ASP A 119 -10.03 5.11 4.68
N ARG A 120 -11.24 5.26 5.24
CA ARG A 120 -12.48 4.88 4.57
C ARG A 120 -12.47 3.40 4.15
N PHE A 121 -12.17 2.53 5.10
CA PHE A 121 -12.00 1.09 4.85
C PHE A 121 -13.20 0.49 4.11
N ILE A 122 -12.90 -0.35 3.13
CA ILE A 122 -13.92 -1.01 2.29
C ILE A 122 -14.19 -2.41 2.81
N LEU A 123 -15.42 -2.64 3.22
CA LEU A 123 -15.93 -3.95 3.56
C LEU A 123 -16.79 -4.47 2.42
N PRO A 124 -16.33 -5.46 1.64
CA PRO A 124 -17.15 -6.13 0.64
C PRO A 124 -18.33 -6.84 1.30
N LEU A 125 -19.50 -6.74 0.69
CA LEU A 125 -20.69 -7.43 1.17
C LEU A 125 -20.91 -8.74 0.39
N PRO A 126 -21.67 -9.69 0.93
CA PRO A 126 -22.01 -10.93 0.23
C PRO A 126 -22.63 -10.67 -1.14
N PHE A 127 -22.41 -11.61 -2.05
CA PHE A 127 -22.95 -11.57 -3.43
C PHE A 127 -22.44 -10.38 -4.27
N SER A 128 -21.33 -9.78 -3.88
CA SER A 128 -20.68 -8.72 -4.67
C SER A 128 -19.73 -9.30 -5.72
N ARG A 129 -19.67 -8.64 -6.88
CA ARG A 129 -18.61 -8.87 -7.87
C ARG A 129 -17.37 -8.09 -7.43
N GLY A 130 -16.25 -8.79 -7.21
CA GLY A 130 -14.96 -8.19 -6.90
C GLY A 130 -14.09 -8.03 -8.16
N VAL A 131 -13.33 -6.96 -8.23
CA VAL A 131 -12.35 -6.69 -9.28
C VAL A 131 -11.01 -6.38 -8.66
N PHE A 132 -9.97 -7.10 -9.10
CA PHE A 132 -8.57 -6.76 -8.85
C PHE A 132 -8.01 -6.12 -10.11
N HIS A 133 -7.34 -4.99 -9.94
CA HIS A 133 -6.77 -4.26 -11.06
C HIS A 133 -5.29 -4.00 -10.80
N TRP A 134 -4.45 -4.48 -11.73
CA TRP A 134 -3.00 -4.33 -11.71
C TRP A 134 -2.61 -3.17 -12.62
N GLY A 135 -1.74 -2.31 -12.13
CA GLY A 135 -1.11 -1.26 -12.92
C GLY A 135 0.23 -1.68 -13.49
N ASP A 136 0.78 -0.83 -14.34
CA ASP A 136 2.09 -1.04 -14.93
C ASP A 136 3.21 -1.04 -13.88
N PRO A 137 4.29 -1.81 -14.09
CA PRO A 137 5.42 -1.86 -13.17
C PRO A 137 6.15 -0.52 -13.12
N ILE A 138 6.43 -0.05 -11.91
CA ILE A 138 7.23 1.15 -11.65
C ILE A 138 8.66 0.71 -11.29
N HIS A 139 9.61 1.04 -12.14
CA HIS A 139 11.02 0.78 -11.91
C HIS A 139 11.69 1.92 -11.16
N VAL A 140 12.52 1.57 -10.17
CA VAL A 140 13.23 2.52 -9.30
C VAL A 140 14.72 2.33 -9.47
N ASP A 141 15.39 3.30 -10.06
CA ASP A 141 16.85 3.25 -10.23
C ASP A 141 17.55 3.36 -8.86
N ARG A 142 18.61 2.55 -8.69
CA ARG A 142 19.42 2.52 -7.47
C ARG A 142 20.14 3.84 -7.18
N LYS A 143 20.44 4.63 -8.22
CA LYS A 143 21.22 5.87 -8.15
C LYS A 143 20.37 7.12 -7.91
N LEU A 144 19.04 6.99 -7.77
CA LEU A 144 18.17 8.13 -7.54
C LEU A 144 18.58 8.90 -6.28
N ASP A 145 18.66 10.21 -6.43
CA ASP A 145 18.80 11.16 -5.34
C ASP A 145 17.44 11.40 -4.62
N THR A 146 17.45 12.30 -3.67
CA THR A 146 16.23 12.63 -2.89
C THR A 146 15.09 13.14 -3.78
N VAL A 147 15.42 13.94 -4.81
CA VAL A 147 14.43 14.49 -5.76
C VAL A 147 13.81 13.37 -6.60
N GLY A 148 14.66 12.47 -7.12
CA GLY A 148 14.22 11.31 -7.88
C GLY A 148 13.37 10.33 -7.05
N ILE A 149 13.69 10.14 -5.77
CA ILE A 149 12.88 9.33 -4.84
C ILE A 149 11.49 9.94 -4.66
N GLU A 150 11.41 11.27 -4.46
CA GLU A 150 10.13 11.96 -4.32
C GLU A 150 9.31 11.91 -5.62
N ALA A 151 9.96 12.05 -6.78
CA ALA A 151 9.29 11.90 -8.07
C ALA A 151 8.68 10.49 -8.22
N LYS A 152 9.42 9.43 -7.85
CA LYS A 152 8.91 8.05 -7.88
C LYS A 152 7.80 7.80 -6.85
N ARG A 153 7.87 8.44 -5.69
CA ARG A 153 6.79 8.41 -4.69
C ARG A 153 5.49 9.00 -5.24
N LEU A 154 5.59 10.14 -5.90
CA LEU A 154 4.44 10.80 -6.56
C LEU A 154 3.92 9.97 -7.74
N GLU A 155 4.80 9.39 -8.55
CA GLU A 155 4.42 8.47 -9.64
C GLU A 155 3.58 7.30 -9.11
N LEU A 156 4.03 6.65 -8.03
CA LEU A 156 3.28 5.58 -7.38
C LEU A 156 1.95 6.06 -6.82
N GLU A 157 1.94 7.21 -6.12
CA GLU A 157 0.73 7.80 -5.55
C GLU A 157 -0.32 8.08 -6.62
N ASN A 158 0.09 8.72 -7.72
CA ASN A 158 -0.79 9.09 -8.81
C ASN A 158 -1.30 7.85 -9.57
N SER A 159 -0.40 6.93 -9.92
CA SER A 159 -0.74 5.68 -10.61
C SER A 159 -1.75 4.87 -9.79
N LEU A 160 -1.46 4.62 -8.51
CA LEU A 160 -2.34 3.82 -7.65
C LEU A 160 -3.67 4.52 -7.35
N THR A 161 -3.68 5.85 -7.25
CA THR A 161 -4.90 6.64 -7.07
C THR A 161 -5.79 6.57 -8.30
N LYS A 162 -5.21 6.81 -9.49
CA LYS A 162 -5.92 6.71 -10.78
C LYS A 162 -6.51 5.32 -10.95
N LEU A 163 -5.71 4.28 -10.80
CA LEU A 163 -6.12 2.87 -10.90
C LEU A 163 -7.29 2.55 -9.96
N THR A 164 -7.23 3.07 -8.73
CA THR A 164 -8.26 2.89 -7.71
C THR A 164 -9.59 3.56 -8.11
N GLN A 165 -9.51 4.79 -8.61
CA GLN A 165 -10.68 5.55 -9.03
C GLN A 165 -11.33 4.94 -10.28
N GLU A 166 -10.53 4.53 -11.27
CA GLU A 166 -11.00 3.85 -12.47
C GLU A 166 -11.69 2.52 -12.13
N THR A 167 -11.15 1.76 -11.17
CA THR A 167 -11.76 0.51 -10.72
C THR A 167 -13.12 0.74 -10.04
N ASP A 168 -13.24 1.80 -9.23
CA ASP A 168 -14.52 2.16 -8.61
C ASP A 168 -15.54 2.61 -9.66
N THR A 169 -15.17 3.53 -10.53
CA THR A 169 -16.06 4.07 -11.57
C THR A 169 -16.48 3.00 -12.58
N GLY A 170 -15.58 2.08 -12.93
CA GLY A 170 -15.89 0.93 -13.78
C GLY A 170 -16.93 -0.05 -13.18
N LEU A 171 -17.12 -0.02 -11.86
CA LEU A 171 -18.18 -0.73 -11.15
C LEU A 171 -19.43 0.14 -10.92
N GLY A 172 -19.49 1.35 -11.48
CA GLY A 172 -20.59 2.31 -11.27
C GLY A 172 -20.60 2.94 -9.88
N LEU A 173 -19.47 2.93 -9.17
CA LEU A 173 -19.37 3.42 -7.80
C LEU A 173 -18.72 4.81 -7.75
N LYS A 174 -19.10 5.59 -6.74
CA LYS A 174 -18.39 6.84 -6.44
C LYS A 174 -16.98 6.55 -5.95
N ALA A 175 -16.00 7.14 -6.61
CA ALA A 175 -14.60 7.05 -6.22
C ALA A 175 -14.36 7.71 -4.85
N ILE A 176 -13.51 7.09 -4.04
CA ILE A 176 -13.08 7.66 -2.75
C ILE A 176 -11.85 8.55 -3.03
N PRO A 177 -11.90 9.86 -2.70
CA PRO A 177 -10.78 10.75 -2.93
C PRO A 177 -9.65 10.52 -1.92
N PRO A 178 -8.40 10.87 -2.29
CA PRO A 178 -7.31 11.00 -1.32
C PRO A 178 -7.66 12.01 -0.21
N ALA A 179 -6.98 11.91 0.93
CA ALA A 179 -7.11 12.89 2.00
C ALA A 179 -6.78 14.30 1.51
N GLY A 180 -7.65 15.25 1.82
CA GLY A 180 -7.43 16.68 1.56
C GLY A 180 -6.31 17.26 2.43
N ILE A 181 -5.85 18.47 2.12
CA ILE A 181 -4.79 19.14 2.87
C ILE A 181 -5.20 19.36 4.34
N ASP A 182 -6.45 19.65 4.58
CA ASP A 182 -7.07 19.82 5.89
C ASP A 182 -7.13 18.52 6.74
N GLU A 183 -7.15 17.38 6.09
CA GLU A 183 -7.07 16.06 6.74
C GLU A 183 -5.61 15.65 7.06
N LEU A 184 -4.62 16.37 6.55
CA LEU A 184 -3.20 16.05 6.79
C LEU A 184 -2.76 16.46 8.21
N PRO A 185 -1.81 15.73 8.84
CA PRO A 185 -1.16 16.16 10.07
C PRO A 185 -0.51 17.55 9.91
N LYS A 186 -0.54 18.39 10.93
CA LYS A 186 0.00 19.76 10.90
C LYS A 186 1.41 19.87 10.30
N GLN A 187 2.29 18.96 10.64
CA GLN A 187 3.68 18.92 10.12
C GLN A 187 3.74 18.74 8.59
N LYS A 188 2.84 17.92 8.00
CA LYS A 188 2.77 17.74 6.54
C LYS A 188 2.10 18.93 5.83
N ARG A 189 1.16 19.62 6.48
CA ARG A 189 0.54 20.84 5.92
C ARG A 189 1.58 21.95 5.74
N SER A 190 2.43 22.16 6.74
CA SER A 190 3.49 23.17 6.70
C SER A 190 4.53 22.91 5.60
N ALA A 191 4.88 21.65 5.36
CA ALA A 191 5.82 21.27 4.31
C ALA A 191 5.27 21.54 2.89
N ILE A 192 3.98 21.29 2.67
CA ILE A 192 3.31 21.56 1.38
C ILE A 192 3.17 23.07 1.15
N ALA A 193 2.81 23.84 2.20
CA ALA A 193 2.71 25.30 2.13
C ALA A 193 4.06 25.97 1.85
N ALA A 194 5.16 25.41 2.37
CA ALA A 194 6.52 25.92 2.14
C ALA A 194 7.08 25.53 0.75
N GLY A 195 6.62 24.44 0.13
CA GLY A 195 7.06 23.95 -1.17
C GLY A 195 6.30 24.56 -2.37
N GLY A 196 5.14 25.18 -2.14
CA GLY A 196 4.31 25.78 -3.19
C GLY A 196 4.75 27.16 -3.69
N ASN A 197 5.88 27.69 -3.21
CA ASN A 197 6.36 29.03 -3.53
C ASN A 197 7.76 29.00 -4.20
N ARG A 198 8.04 27.98 -5.01
CA ARG A 198 9.25 27.95 -5.86
C ARG A 198 8.92 27.55 -7.29
#